data_f7037aab7219b80e24bf9f0c4bdf0404
#
_entry.id   f7037aab7219b80e24bf9f0c4bdf0404
#
_cell.length_a   1.000
_cell.length_b   1.000
_cell.length_c   1.000
_cell.angle_alpha   90.00
_cell.angle_beta   90.00
_cell.angle_gamma   90.00
#
_symmetry.space_group_name_H-M   'P 1'
#
loop_
_entity.id
_entity.type
_entity.pdbx_description
1 polymer ?
#
loop_
_entity_poly.entity_id
_entity_poly.type
_entity_poly.pdbx_seq_one_letter_code
_entity_poly.pdbx_strand_id
1 'polypeptide(L)'
;MRESHRAPWLAVGVVCFGAFMGQLDASIVTITFPAMERDFGVPVAAVQWVSLIYLLGLIALLAPAGRLGDAVGRKLVYTYGFAVFTVASAACGLAPSLGALVVLRLAQAVGAAMLQANSVALVTTSAPKQRMRFALGVQAGAQSIGLALGPTLGGLLTATIGWRAVYWVNVPVGVAAIVAGRYLLPRTRQFSRPERFDWPGTLLLVAWTSALLLVLSAASGLNLPAWTTALLAALALAGLAAFIRREVTTRHPLIPVWLLRSAPLARGLAGAACGYLVLFGPLVLIPQLLGHDLGSEARTGLLLSALPLGFGLAALFGDVVLPRAWTDSQRGFAGAALTCAVMGASVFMPVTVQTVVPQLALAGLGLGLFVPANNTVIMRSTADSSASLLGGLVSMARGIGTTLGISLMALALHLGGVSHGYAGSTQARPAFIVLAVAAATAAAIALAGRTQARGPAGRPREADPSGGFS
;
A
#
# COMPACT_ATOMS: atom_id res chain seq x y z
N MET A 1 20.33 -19.14 23.44
CA MET A 1 20.18 -18.26 22.26
C MET A 1 19.60 -16.87 22.57
N ARG A 2 18.99 -16.62 23.76
CA ARG A 2 18.34 -15.32 24.08
C ARG A 2 19.30 -14.22 24.55
N GLU A 3 20.53 -14.52 24.90
CA GLU A 3 21.54 -13.55 25.37
C GLU A 3 22.61 -13.18 24.34
N SER A 4 22.48 -13.69 23.11
CA SER A 4 23.41 -13.39 22.02
C SER A 4 23.10 -12.00 21.42
N HIS A 5 24.12 -11.20 21.12
CA HIS A 5 24.04 -9.95 20.34
C HIS A 5 23.28 -10.08 19.01
N ARG A 6 23.07 -11.31 18.51
CA ARG A 6 22.33 -11.64 17.28
C ARG A 6 20.82 -11.78 17.46
N ALA A 7 20.33 -12.03 18.69
CA ALA A 7 18.91 -12.28 18.94
C ALA A 7 17.98 -11.13 18.51
N PRO A 8 18.30 -9.84 18.72
CA PRO A 8 17.50 -8.71 18.24
C PRO A 8 17.36 -8.69 16.71
N TRP A 9 18.43 -8.97 15.99
CA TRP A 9 18.44 -8.95 14.53
C TRP A 9 17.72 -10.12 13.90
N LEU A 10 17.76 -11.30 14.54
CA LEU A 10 16.95 -12.44 14.11
C LEU A 10 15.45 -12.15 14.25
N ALA A 11 15.05 -11.48 15.33
CA ALA A 11 13.66 -11.03 15.48
C ALA A 11 13.24 -10.02 14.40
N VAL A 12 14.09 -9.04 14.08
CA VAL A 12 13.87 -8.10 12.95
C VAL A 12 13.77 -8.87 11.65
N GLY A 13 14.62 -9.88 11.42
CA GLY A 13 14.57 -10.74 10.23
C GLY A 13 13.23 -11.44 10.08
N VAL A 14 12.65 -11.99 11.15
CA VAL A 14 11.31 -12.60 11.13
C VAL A 14 10.23 -11.58 10.73
N VAL A 15 10.34 -10.35 11.25
CA VAL A 15 9.39 -9.30 10.89
C VAL A 15 9.53 -8.91 9.41
N CYS A 16 10.76 -8.94 8.88
CA CYS A 16 11.01 -8.70 7.46
C CYS A 16 10.35 -9.76 6.55
N PHE A 17 10.23 -11.02 6.98
CA PHE A 17 9.47 -12.03 6.22
C PHE A 17 8.01 -11.65 6.06
N GLY A 18 7.33 -11.18 7.12
CA GLY A 18 5.93 -10.73 7.02
C GLY A 18 5.77 -9.47 6.17
N ALA A 19 6.71 -8.54 6.28
CA ALA A 19 6.74 -7.33 5.47
C ALA A 19 6.96 -7.65 3.98
N PHE A 20 7.87 -8.57 3.68
CA PHE A 20 8.12 -9.09 2.33
C PHE A 20 6.88 -9.80 1.75
N MET A 21 6.31 -10.76 2.50
CA MET A 21 5.13 -11.53 2.05
C MET A 21 3.95 -10.64 1.74
N GLY A 22 3.65 -9.65 2.59
CA GLY A 22 2.53 -8.76 2.38
C GLY A 22 2.66 -7.92 1.10
N GLN A 23 3.85 -7.46 0.77
CA GLN A 23 4.11 -6.69 -0.46
C GLN A 23 4.23 -7.57 -1.70
N LEU A 24 4.82 -8.75 -1.55
CA LEU A 24 4.87 -9.75 -2.63
C LEU A 24 3.45 -10.13 -3.03
N ASP A 25 2.60 -10.51 -2.07
CA ASP A 25 1.21 -10.91 -2.33
C ASP A 25 0.39 -9.79 -2.99
N ALA A 26 0.55 -8.55 -2.53
CA ALA A 26 -0.14 -7.41 -3.12
C ALA A 26 0.25 -7.14 -4.58
N SER A 27 1.50 -7.38 -4.96
CA SER A 27 2.00 -7.11 -6.31
C SER A 27 1.91 -8.31 -7.25
N ILE A 28 2.09 -9.53 -6.74
CA ILE A 28 2.12 -10.75 -7.56
C ILE A 28 0.74 -11.07 -8.16
N VAL A 29 -0.34 -10.75 -7.44
CA VAL A 29 -1.71 -11.06 -7.87
C VAL A 29 -2.16 -10.19 -9.04
N THR A 30 -1.72 -8.94 -9.13
CA THR A 30 -2.15 -8.01 -10.19
C THR A 30 -1.72 -8.46 -11.59
N ILE A 31 -0.56 -9.11 -11.72
CA ILE A 31 -0.06 -9.62 -13.00
C ILE A 31 -0.88 -10.82 -13.50
N THR A 32 -1.61 -11.51 -12.61
CA THR A 32 -2.40 -12.69 -12.95
C THR A 32 -3.81 -12.35 -13.45
N PHE A 33 -4.24 -11.09 -13.43
CA PHE A 33 -5.59 -10.68 -13.84
C PHE A 33 -5.97 -11.17 -15.24
N PRO A 34 -5.12 -11.02 -16.29
CA PRO A 34 -5.46 -11.52 -17.61
C PRO A 34 -5.62 -13.05 -17.66
N ALA A 35 -4.86 -13.79 -16.87
CA ALA A 35 -4.96 -15.25 -16.79
C ALA A 35 -6.25 -15.68 -16.06
N MET A 36 -6.62 -15.00 -14.97
CA MET A 36 -7.88 -15.23 -14.25
C MET A 36 -9.11 -14.87 -15.08
N GLU A 37 -9.03 -13.75 -15.84
CA GLU A 37 -10.09 -13.32 -16.76
C GLU A 37 -10.42 -14.42 -17.77
N ARG A 38 -9.39 -15.02 -18.37
CA ARG A 38 -9.53 -16.15 -19.30
C ARG A 38 -10.05 -17.43 -18.63
N ASP A 39 -9.53 -17.75 -17.44
CA ASP A 39 -9.87 -19.01 -16.73
C ASP A 39 -11.30 -19.00 -16.19
N PHE A 40 -11.77 -17.87 -15.67
CA PHE A 40 -13.13 -17.71 -15.12
C PHE A 40 -14.15 -17.19 -16.14
N GLY A 41 -13.73 -16.72 -17.32
CA GLY A 41 -14.61 -16.17 -18.35
C GLY A 41 -15.36 -14.89 -17.91
N VAL A 42 -14.74 -14.04 -17.13
CA VAL A 42 -15.34 -12.84 -16.54
C VAL A 42 -14.52 -11.58 -16.87
N PRO A 43 -15.12 -10.38 -16.91
CA PRO A 43 -14.38 -9.16 -17.21
C PRO A 43 -13.36 -8.82 -16.10
N VAL A 44 -12.32 -8.05 -16.46
CA VAL A 44 -11.29 -7.59 -15.50
C VAL A 44 -11.88 -6.83 -14.32
N ALA A 45 -13.00 -6.13 -14.54
CA ALA A 45 -13.77 -5.45 -13.48
C ALA A 45 -14.28 -6.39 -12.39
N ALA A 46 -14.50 -7.67 -12.70
CA ALA A 46 -14.84 -8.69 -11.70
C ALA A 46 -13.57 -9.28 -11.06
N VAL A 47 -12.54 -9.57 -11.87
CA VAL A 47 -11.29 -10.15 -11.38
C VAL A 47 -10.56 -9.23 -10.40
N GLN A 48 -10.57 -7.92 -10.60
CA GLN A 48 -9.94 -6.97 -9.70
C GLN A 48 -10.42 -7.10 -8.24
N TRP A 49 -11.64 -7.63 -8.00
CA TRP A 49 -12.17 -7.86 -6.66
C TRP A 49 -11.35 -8.84 -5.83
N VAL A 50 -10.55 -9.68 -6.48
CA VAL A 50 -9.57 -10.54 -5.81
C VAL A 50 -8.54 -9.72 -5.03
N SER A 51 -8.10 -8.57 -5.57
CA SER A 51 -7.21 -7.65 -4.85
C SER A 51 -7.97 -6.64 -3.99
N LEU A 52 -9.12 -6.13 -4.46
CA LEU A 52 -9.88 -5.10 -3.76
C LEU A 52 -10.42 -5.61 -2.41
N ILE A 53 -10.99 -6.81 -2.35
CA ILE A 53 -11.52 -7.38 -1.10
C ILE A 53 -10.42 -7.62 -0.07
N TYR A 54 -9.24 -8.04 -0.53
CA TYR A 54 -8.06 -8.21 0.33
C TYR A 54 -7.62 -6.86 0.92
N LEU A 55 -7.52 -5.81 0.10
CA LEU A 55 -7.11 -4.48 0.56
C LEU A 55 -8.17 -3.84 1.48
N LEU A 56 -9.45 -3.99 1.17
CA LEU A 56 -10.55 -3.55 2.03
C LEU A 56 -10.52 -4.24 3.38
N GLY A 57 -10.40 -5.57 3.38
CA GLY A 57 -10.28 -6.37 4.59
C GLY A 57 -9.04 -5.99 5.40
N LEU A 58 -7.90 -5.78 4.73
CA LEU A 58 -6.68 -5.31 5.37
C LEU A 58 -6.88 -3.97 6.07
N ILE A 59 -7.40 -2.96 5.35
CA ILE A 59 -7.64 -1.60 5.89
C ILE A 59 -8.59 -1.65 7.09
N ALA A 60 -9.70 -2.39 6.96
CA ALA A 60 -10.72 -2.52 8.01
C ALA A 60 -10.18 -3.18 9.28
N LEU A 61 -9.31 -4.18 9.12
CA LEU A 61 -8.83 -5.00 10.23
C LEU A 61 -7.49 -4.54 10.80
N LEU A 62 -6.83 -3.54 10.20
CA LEU A 62 -5.51 -3.08 10.65
C LEU A 62 -5.54 -2.57 12.10
N ALA A 63 -6.50 -1.71 12.42
CA ALA A 63 -6.65 -1.15 13.76
C ALA A 63 -7.12 -2.20 14.81
N PRO A 64 -8.14 -3.05 14.54
CA PRO A 64 -8.47 -4.17 15.41
C PRO A 64 -7.29 -5.11 15.69
N ALA A 65 -6.53 -5.48 14.64
CA ALA A 65 -5.39 -6.38 14.78
C ALA A 65 -4.23 -5.77 15.59
N GLY A 66 -4.02 -4.46 15.49
CA GLY A 66 -3.06 -3.74 16.34
C GLY A 66 -3.46 -3.78 17.81
N ARG A 67 -4.72 -3.44 18.14
CA ARG A 67 -5.24 -3.50 19.50
C ARG A 67 -5.25 -4.92 20.07
N LEU A 68 -5.58 -5.91 19.26
CA LEU A 68 -5.48 -7.31 19.66
C LEU A 68 -4.03 -7.67 20.03
N GLY A 69 -3.05 -7.20 19.26
CA GLY A 69 -1.63 -7.37 19.57
C GLY A 69 -1.21 -6.74 20.90
N ASP A 70 -1.77 -5.57 21.23
CA ASP A 70 -1.51 -4.89 22.51
C ASP A 70 -2.19 -5.60 23.68
N ALA A 71 -3.36 -6.20 23.47
CA ALA A 71 -4.14 -6.88 24.51
C ALA A 71 -3.65 -8.30 24.82
N VAL A 72 -3.34 -9.12 23.78
CA VAL A 72 -3.00 -10.55 23.97
C VAL A 72 -1.54 -10.87 23.70
N GLY A 73 -0.80 -9.88 23.16
CA GLY A 73 0.63 -9.99 22.89
C GLY A 73 0.97 -10.01 21.40
N ARG A 74 1.78 -9.04 20.98
CA ARG A 74 2.16 -8.81 19.58
C ARG A 74 2.81 -10.02 18.92
N LYS A 75 3.70 -10.75 19.65
CA LYS A 75 4.30 -12.00 19.17
C LYS A 75 3.24 -13.03 18.80
N LEU A 76 2.25 -13.22 19.67
CA LEU A 76 1.20 -14.20 19.47
C LEU A 76 0.39 -13.87 18.23
N VAL A 77 -0.13 -12.63 18.16
CA VAL A 77 -0.94 -12.15 17.02
C VAL A 77 -0.14 -12.24 15.71
N TYR A 78 1.15 -11.86 15.73
CA TYR A 78 2.00 -11.93 14.57
C TYR A 78 2.22 -13.36 14.06
N THR A 79 2.48 -14.31 14.97
CA THR A 79 2.68 -15.72 14.61
C THR A 79 1.40 -16.38 14.10
N TYR A 80 0.24 -16.08 14.72
CA TYR A 80 -1.05 -16.53 14.20
C TYR A 80 -1.40 -15.84 12.87
N GLY A 81 -0.99 -14.57 12.69
CA GLY A 81 -1.11 -13.88 11.41
C GLY A 81 -0.43 -14.62 10.28
N PHE A 82 0.79 -15.13 10.50
CA PHE A 82 1.45 -16.00 9.51
C PHE A 82 0.63 -17.28 9.24
N ALA A 83 0.10 -17.93 10.28
CA ALA A 83 -0.66 -19.16 10.10
C ALA A 83 -1.94 -18.91 9.28
N VAL A 84 -2.73 -17.91 9.65
CA VAL A 84 -3.96 -17.53 8.94
C VAL A 84 -3.64 -17.15 7.49
N PHE A 85 -2.64 -16.31 7.27
CA PHE A 85 -2.23 -15.88 5.93
C PHE A 85 -1.80 -17.07 5.07
N THR A 86 -0.98 -17.97 5.60
CA THR A 86 -0.44 -19.14 4.88
C THR A 86 -1.55 -20.13 4.50
N VAL A 87 -2.43 -20.47 5.46
CA VAL A 87 -3.55 -21.38 5.23
C VAL A 87 -4.53 -20.79 4.22
N ALA A 88 -4.90 -19.52 4.38
CA ALA A 88 -5.78 -18.84 3.44
C ALA A 88 -5.15 -18.73 2.04
N SER A 89 -3.83 -18.47 1.94
CA SER A 89 -3.12 -18.46 0.67
C SER A 89 -3.14 -19.84 -0.01
N ALA A 90 -2.86 -20.91 0.72
CA ALA A 90 -2.98 -22.27 0.19
C ALA A 90 -4.40 -22.56 -0.35
N ALA A 91 -5.43 -22.15 0.39
CA ALA A 91 -6.82 -22.28 -0.01
C ALA A 91 -7.16 -21.44 -1.26
N CYS A 92 -6.62 -20.21 -1.39
CA CYS A 92 -6.77 -19.40 -2.60
C CYS A 92 -6.25 -20.11 -3.85
N GLY A 93 -5.12 -20.81 -3.74
CA GLY A 93 -4.57 -21.62 -4.83
C GLY A 93 -5.44 -22.84 -5.23
N LEU A 94 -6.40 -23.23 -4.39
CA LEU A 94 -7.36 -24.31 -4.64
C LEU A 94 -8.76 -23.81 -5.01
N ALA A 95 -8.97 -22.50 -5.14
CA ALA A 95 -10.28 -21.92 -5.35
C ALA A 95 -10.92 -22.39 -6.68
N PRO A 96 -12.14 -22.98 -6.64
CA PRO A 96 -12.81 -23.49 -7.83
C PRO A 96 -13.55 -22.43 -8.64
N SER A 97 -13.80 -21.25 -8.05
CA SER A 97 -14.52 -20.14 -8.68
C SER A 97 -14.01 -18.79 -8.21
N LEU A 98 -14.30 -17.73 -8.97
CA LEU A 98 -13.96 -16.37 -8.59
C LEU A 98 -14.58 -15.98 -7.24
N GLY A 99 -15.85 -16.33 -6.99
CA GLY A 99 -16.52 -16.06 -5.72
C GLY A 99 -15.84 -16.72 -4.53
N ALA A 100 -15.44 -17.99 -4.66
CA ALA A 100 -14.67 -18.71 -3.65
C ALA A 100 -13.32 -18.02 -3.40
N LEU A 101 -12.61 -17.64 -4.46
CA LEU A 101 -11.34 -16.93 -4.38
C LEU A 101 -11.48 -15.61 -3.64
N VAL A 102 -12.51 -14.80 -3.95
CA VAL A 102 -12.79 -13.51 -3.27
C VAL A 102 -13.03 -13.71 -1.77
N VAL A 103 -13.81 -14.72 -1.37
CA VAL A 103 -14.03 -15.03 0.05
C VAL A 103 -12.74 -15.46 0.76
N LEU A 104 -11.94 -16.30 0.12
CA LEU A 104 -10.66 -16.75 0.67
C LEU A 104 -9.63 -15.61 0.77
N ARG A 105 -9.66 -14.65 -0.15
CA ARG A 105 -8.86 -13.42 -0.09
C ARG A 105 -9.24 -12.55 1.10
N LEU A 106 -10.51 -12.48 1.48
CA LEU A 106 -10.92 -11.80 2.71
C LEU A 106 -10.36 -12.51 3.96
N ALA A 107 -10.37 -13.84 3.99
CA ALA A 107 -9.74 -14.60 5.06
C ALA A 107 -8.21 -14.36 5.12
N GLN A 108 -7.55 -14.29 3.96
CA GLN A 108 -6.11 -13.96 3.87
C GLN A 108 -5.82 -12.53 4.38
N ALA A 109 -6.73 -11.57 4.14
CA ALA A 109 -6.61 -10.19 4.64
C ALA A 109 -6.59 -10.12 6.18
N VAL A 110 -7.30 -11.02 6.88
CA VAL A 110 -7.22 -11.13 8.35
C VAL A 110 -5.78 -11.40 8.79
N GLY A 111 -5.14 -12.41 8.19
CA GLY A 111 -3.74 -12.74 8.47
C GLY A 111 -2.78 -11.57 8.15
N ALA A 112 -2.97 -10.93 7.00
CA ALA A 112 -2.18 -9.78 6.57
C ALA A 112 -2.31 -8.59 7.55
N ALA A 113 -3.53 -8.30 8.03
CA ALA A 113 -3.77 -7.25 9.01
C ALA A 113 -3.06 -7.54 10.34
N MET A 114 -3.10 -8.79 10.82
CA MET A 114 -2.39 -9.23 12.02
C MET A 114 -0.87 -9.05 11.89
N LEU A 115 -0.32 -9.33 10.72
CA LEU A 115 1.10 -9.12 10.42
C LEU A 115 1.43 -7.62 10.32
N GLN A 116 0.73 -6.87 9.51
CA GLN A 116 1.09 -5.50 9.18
C GLN A 116 0.92 -4.55 10.38
N ALA A 117 -0.17 -4.68 11.13
CA ALA A 117 -0.46 -3.85 12.31
C ALA A 117 0.59 -3.99 13.41
N ASN A 118 1.16 -5.19 13.57
CA ASN A 118 2.13 -5.48 14.64
C ASN A 118 3.59 -5.38 14.20
N SER A 119 3.85 -5.24 12.90
CA SER A 119 5.17 -5.30 12.29
C SER A 119 6.10 -4.21 12.81
N VAL A 120 5.73 -2.93 12.69
CA VAL A 120 6.56 -1.80 13.13
C VAL A 120 6.83 -1.88 14.63
N ALA A 121 5.80 -2.18 15.43
CA ALA A 121 5.92 -2.29 16.89
C ALA A 121 6.86 -3.45 17.31
N LEU A 122 6.86 -4.58 16.59
CA LEU A 122 7.80 -5.66 16.85
C LEU A 122 9.24 -5.28 16.48
N VAL A 123 9.47 -4.56 15.38
CA VAL A 123 10.80 -4.03 15.04
C VAL A 123 11.29 -3.08 16.13
N THR A 124 10.45 -2.12 16.53
CA THR A 124 10.84 -1.09 17.51
C THR A 124 11.12 -1.68 18.90
N THR A 125 10.41 -2.73 19.29
CA THR A 125 10.64 -3.42 20.58
C THR A 125 11.77 -4.44 20.54
N SER A 126 12.16 -4.92 19.37
CA SER A 126 13.22 -5.91 19.20
C SER A 126 14.58 -5.28 18.93
N ALA A 127 14.64 -4.21 18.14
CA ALA A 127 15.89 -3.59 17.72
C ALA A 127 16.56 -2.80 18.87
N PRO A 128 17.90 -2.75 18.93
CA PRO A 128 18.62 -1.85 19.82
C PRO A 128 18.23 -0.38 19.56
N LYS A 129 17.99 0.41 20.61
CA LYS A 129 17.53 1.81 20.50
C LYS A 129 18.43 2.65 19.58
N GLN A 130 19.75 2.47 19.64
CA GLN A 130 20.73 3.20 18.82
C GLN A 130 20.64 2.85 17.33
N ARG A 131 20.09 1.69 16.97
CA ARG A 131 19.99 1.19 15.59
C ARG A 131 18.55 1.05 15.09
N MET A 132 17.60 1.67 15.77
CA MET A 132 16.17 1.65 15.43
C MET A 132 15.92 2.07 13.99
N ARG A 133 16.51 3.19 13.55
CA ARG A 133 16.40 3.69 12.16
C ARG A 133 16.84 2.64 11.14
N PHE A 134 17.96 2.00 11.39
CA PHE A 134 18.49 0.97 10.52
C PHE A 134 17.54 -0.25 10.45
N ALA A 135 16.99 -0.68 11.58
CA ALA A 135 16.05 -1.82 11.62
C ALA A 135 14.76 -1.54 10.84
N LEU A 136 14.20 -0.33 10.95
CA LEU A 136 13.05 0.11 10.15
C LEU A 136 13.42 0.22 8.67
N GLY A 137 14.64 0.65 8.35
CA GLY A 137 15.15 0.67 6.97
C GLY A 137 15.25 -0.73 6.36
N VAL A 138 15.76 -1.72 7.13
CA VAL A 138 15.81 -3.12 6.70
C VAL A 138 14.41 -3.68 6.43
N GLN A 139 13.43 -3.36 7.28
CA GLN A 139 12.03 -3.74 7.06
C GLN A 139 11.45 -3.11 5.79
N ALA A 140 11.70 -1.81 5.57
CA ALA A 140 11.27 -1.12 4.34
C ALA A 140 11.95 -1.72 3.09
N GLY A 141 13.23 -2.08 3.19
CA GLY A 141 13.95 -2.80 2.14
C GLY A 141 13.32 -4.15 1.81
N ALA A 142 12.93 -4.93 2.81
CA ALA A 142 12.23 -6.20 2.62
C ALA A 142 10.88 -6.01 1.91
N GLN A 143 10.12 -4.95 2.25
CA GLN A 143 8.89 -4.58 1.55
C GLN A 143 9.15 -4.25 0.08
N SER A 144 10.19 -3.44 -0.20
CA SER A 144 10.56 -3.06 -1.56
C SER A 144 10.97 -4.26 -2.41
N ILE A 145 11.73 -5.20 -1.84
CA ILE A 145 12.12 -6.44 -2.51
C ILE A 145 10.88 -7.30 -2.83
N GLY A 146 9.94 -7.45 -1.87
CA GLY A 146 8.69 -8.15 -2.10
C GLY A 146 7.90 -7.55 -3.25
N LEU A 147 7.75 -6.22 -3.24
CA LEU A 147 7.06 -5.49 -4.32
C LEU A 147 7.75 -5.68 -5.68
N ALA A 148 9.10 -5.64 -5.70
CA ALA A 148 9.89 -5.76 -6.93
C ALA A 148 9.83 -7.17 -7.54
N LEU A 149 9.86 -8.20 -6.68
CA LEU A 149 9.83 -9.59 -7.13
C LEU A 149 8.43 -10.03 -7.58
N GLY A 150 7.35 -9.37 -7.12
CA GLY A 150 5.99 -9.76 -7.42
C GLY A 150 5.70 -9.93 -8.91
N PRO A 151 5.88 -8.91 -9.75
CA PRO A 151 5.61 -9.02 -11.18
C PRO A 151 6.44 -10.10 -11.89
N THR A 152 7.73 -10.20 -11.58
CA THR A 152 8.61 -11.21 -12.20
C THR A 152 8.23 -12.62 -11.79
N LEU A 153 8.08 -12.88 -10.48
CA LEU A 153 7.68 -14.20 -9.98
C LEU A 153 6.26 -14.55 -10.41
N GLY A 154 5.34 -13.58 -10.37
CA GLY A 154 3.96 -13.76 -10.79
C GLY A 154 3.85 -14.10 -12.26
N GLY A 155 4.55 -13.37 -13.12
CA GLY A 155 4.60 -13.64 -14.55
C GLY A 155 5.21 -15.01 -14.86
N LEU A 156 6.34 -15.35 -14.21
CA LEU A 156 7.01 -16.64 -14.39
C LEU A 156 6.12 -17.80 -13.93
N LEU A 157 5.56 -17.73 -12.74
CA LEU A 157 4.69 -18.77 -12.18
C LEU A 157 3.42 -18.94 -13.03
N THR A 158 2.82 -17.84 -13.47
CA THR A 158 1.62 -17.87 -14.31
C THR A 158 1.89 -18.52 -15.66
N ALA A 159 3.05 -18.20 -16.27
CA ALA A 159 3.44 -18.78 -17.56
C ALA A 159 3.82 -20.26 -17.50
N THR A 160 4.35 -20.75 -16.36
CA THR A 160 4.89 -22.12 -16.25
C THR A 160 3.95 -23.11 -15.57
N ILE A 161 3.29 -22.70 -14.49
CA ILE A 161 2.48 -23.55 -13.60
C ILE A 161 1.01 -23.12 -13.61
N GLY A 162 0.75 -21.86 -13.96
CA GLY A 162 -0.56 -21.22 -13.91
C GLY A 162 -0.71 -20.24 -12.74
N TRP A 163 -1.73 -19.37 -12.83
CA TRP A 163 -1.96 -18.27 -11.88
C TRP A 163 -2.17 -18.72 -10.43
N ARG A 164 -2.65 -19.95 -10.22
CA ARG A 164 -2.87 -20.52 -8.87
C ARG A 164 -1.57 -20.66 -8.07
N ALA A 165 -0.43 -20.88 -8.75
CA ALA A 165 0.88 -21.03 -8.14
C ALA A 165 1.34 -19.76 -7.39
N VAL A 166 0.84 -18.57 -7.75
CA VAL A 166 1.18 -17.31 -7.06
C VAL A 166 0.73 -17.29 -5.60
N TYR A 167 -0.30 -18.04 -5.26
CA TYR A 167 -0.74 -18.20 -3.88
C TYR A 167 0.10 -19.23 -3.14
N TRP A 168 0.51 -20.30 -3.81
CA TRP A 168 1.27 -21.37 -3.20
C TRP A 168 2.71 -20.98 -2.87
N VAL A 169 3.29 -19.99 -3.56
CA VAL A 169 4.63 -19.47 -3.24
C VAL A 169 4.70 -18.89 -1.81
N ASN A 170 3.58 -18.42 -1.29
CA ASN A 170 3.48 -17.92 0.09
C ASN A 170 3.55 -19.04 1.15
N VAL A 171 3.24 -20.27 0.79
CA VAL A 171 3.15 -21.38 1.74
C VAL A 171 4.51 -21.74 2.34
N PRO A 172 5.58 -22.04 1.56
CA PRO A 172 6.88 -22.35 2.12
C PRO A 172 7.47 -21.19 2.93
N VAL A 173 7.30 -19.94 2.46
CA VAL A 173 7.75 -18.74 3.17
C VAL A 173 7.00 -18.56 4.49
N GLY A 174 5.68 -18.77 4.48
CA GLY A 174 4.83 -18.68 5.67
C GLY A 174 5.15 -19.75 6.71
N VAL A 175 5.35 -21.00 6.30
CA VAL A 175 5.76 -22.10 7.20
C VAL A 175 7.10 -21.77 7.86
N ALA A 176 8.10 -21.34 7.09
CA ALA A 176 9.38 -20.92 7.61
C ALA A 176 9.25 -19.76 8.61
N ALA A 177 8.38 -18.77 8.28
CA ALA A 177 8.11 -17.62 9.13
C ALA A 177 7.37 -17.99 10.43
N ILE A 178 6.43 -18.95 10.42
CA ILE A 178 5.76 -19.47 11.61
C ILE A 178 6.78 -20.10 12.57
N VAL A 179 7.63 -20.98 12.03
CA VAL A 179 8.68 -21.65 12.81
C VAL A 179 9.63 -20.59 13.40
N ALA A 180 10.16 -19.71 12.57
CA ALA A 180 11.04 -18.63 13.01
C ALA A 180 10.37 -17.70 14.04
N GLY A 181 9.10 -17.33 13.83
CA GLY A 181 8.32 -16.48 14.75
C GLY A 181 8.13 -17.10 16.13
N ARG A 182 7.86 -18.40 16.17
CA ARG A 182 7.71 -19.14 17.44
C ARG A 182 8.98 -19.08 18.31
N TYR A 183 10.16 -19.23 17.69
CA TYR A 183 11.42 -19.35 18.42
C TYR A 183 12.16 -18.01 18.57
N LEU A 184 12.10 -17.11 17.60
CA LEU A 184 12.98 -15.93 17.53
C LEU A 184 12.30 -14.64 18.01
N LEU A 185 10.96 -14.49 17.88
CA LEU A 185 10.28 -13.28 18.35
C LEU A 185 10.26 -13.18 19.90
N PRO A 186 10.53 -11.99 20.45
CA PRO A 186 10.49 -11.76 21.89
C PRO A 186 9.04 -11.90 22.42
N ARG A 187 8.91 -12.39 23.65
CA ARG A 187 7.61 -12.41 24.32
C ARG A 187 7.21 -10.98 24.71
N THR A 188 5.96 -10.63 24.46
CA THR A 188 5.38 -9.37 24.93
C THR A 188 5.35 -9.38 26.46
N ARG A 189 5.92 -8.35 27.10
CA ARG A 189 5.98 -8.24 28.56
C ARG A 189 4.94 -7.27 29.13
N GLN A 190 4.43 -6.36 28.30
CA GLN A 190 3.45 -5.36 28.68
C GLN A 190 2.18 -5.58 27.86
N PHE A 191 1.07 -5.68 28.55
CA PHE A 191 -0.25 -5.81 27.95
C PHE A 191 -1.03 -4.54 28.28
N SER A 192 -1.63 -3.94 27.26
CA SER A 192 -2.53 -2.80 27.45
C SER A 192 -3.96 -3.31 27.63
N ARG A 193 -4.73 -2.64 28.49
CA ARG A 193 -6.17 -2.94 28.59
C ARG A 193 -6.82 -2.65 27.24
N PRO A 194 -7.71 -3.55 26.74
CA PRO A 194 -8.40 -3.31 25.47
C PRO A 194 -9.28 -2.06 25.63
N GLU A 195 -8.95 -1.00 24.91
CA GLU A 195 -9.84 0.16 24.76
C GLU A 195 -11.07 -0.22 23.93
N ARG A 196 -12.18 0.49 24.12
CA ARG A 196 -13.38 0.31 23.30
C ARG A 196 -13.05 0.62 21.85
N PHE A 197 -13.30 -0.35 20.96
CA PHE A 197 -13.06 -0.24 19.54
C PHE A 197 -14.33 0.23 18.79
N ASP A 198 -14.17 1.13 17.81
CA ASP A 198 -15.30 1.61 17.02
C ASP A 198 -15.67 0.65 15.87
N TRP A 199 -16.30 -0.49 16.23
CA TRP A 199 -16.81 -1.43 15.24
C TRP A 199 -17.81 -0.82 14.26
N PRO A 200 -18.78 0.02 14.70
CA PRO A 200 -19.68 0.67 13.75
C PRO A 200 -18.98 1.63 12.80
N GLY A 201 -17.96 2.38 13.23
CA GLY A 201 -17.13 3.19 12.34
C GLY A 201 -16.39 2.34 11.31
N THR A 202 -15.83 1.19 11.73
CA THR A 202 -15.19 0.23 10.82
C THR A 202 -16.18 -0.34 9.80
N LEU A 203 -17.38 -0.72 10.23
CA LEU A 203 -18.41 -1.23 9.31
C LEU A 203 -18.86 -0.15 8.32
N LEU A 204 -19.02 1.09 8.75
CA LEU A 204 -19.32 2.22 7.86
C LEU A 204 -18.19 2.45 6.85
N LEU A 205 -16.92 2.41 7.29
CA LEU A 205 -15.76 2.54 6.40
C LEU A 205 -15.79 1.47 5.31
N VAL A 206 -15.97 0.20 5.70
CA VAL A 206 -16.05 -0.91 4.75
C VAL A 206 -17.25 -0.78 3.82
N ALA A 207 -18.41 -0.43 4.36
CA ALA A 207 -19.66 -0.37 3.59
C ALA A 207 -19.60 0.70 2.47
N TRP A 208 -19.24 1.95 2.84
CA TRP A 208 -19.21 3.02 1.83
C TRP A 208 -18.06 2.86 0.83
N THR A 209 -16.88 2.38 1.26
CA THR A 209 -15.78 2.10 0.33
C THR A 209 -16.10 0.95 -0.61
N SER A 210 -16.73 -0.14 -0.12
CA SER A 210 -17.19 -1.24 -0.97
C SER A 210 -18.25 -0.78 -1.98
N ALA A 211 -19.21 0.03 -1.54
CA ALA A 211 -20.23 0.59 -2.43
C ALA A 211 -19.60 1.47 -3.53
N LEU A 212 -18.65 2.34 -3.17
CA LEU A 212 -17.91 3.17 -4.14
C LEU A 212 -17.14 2.31 -5.15
N LEU A 213 -16.46 1.26 -4.68
CA LEU A 213 -15.70 0.37 -5.55
C LEU A 213 -16.58 -0.45 -6.48
N LEU A 214 -17.79 -0.84 -6.03
CA LEU A 214 -18.81 -1.49 -6.88
C LEU A 214 -19.30 -0.54 -7.97
N VAL A 215 -19.54 0.73 -7.65
CA VAL A 215 -19.87 1.76 -8.66
C VAL A 215 -18.75 1.91 -9.69
N LEU A 216 -17.50 2.00 -9.25
CA LEU A 216 -16.35 2.07 -10.16
C LEU A 216 -16.23 0.80 -11.00
N SER A 217 -16.48 -0.38 -10.43
CA SER A 217 -16.47 -1.66 -11.15
C SER A 217 -17.60 -1.74 -12.18
N ALA A 218 -18.81 -1.25 -11.83
CA ALA A 218 -19.92 -1.17 -12.78
C ALA A 218 -19.59 -0.25 -13.96
N ALA A 219 -18.99 0.91 -13.67
CA ALA A 219 -18.51 1.83 -14.69
C ALA A 219 -17.34 1.26 -15.52
N SER A 220 -16.65 0.23 -15.02
CA SER A 220 -15.53 -0.46 -15.68
C SER A 220 -15.95 -1.72 -16.45
N GLY A 221 -17.24 -1.92 -16.69
CA GLY A 221 -17.74 -3.06 -17.48
C GLY A 221 -18.27 -4.23 -16.64
N LEU A 222 -18.44 -4.09 -15.34
CA LEU A 222 -19.23 -5.03 -14.55
C LEU A 222 -20.72 -4.78 -14.82
N ASN A 223 -21.38 -5.68 -15.53
CA ASN A 223 -22.76 -5.53 -15.95
C ASN A 223 -23.74 -5.54 -14.77
N LEU A 224 -23.92 -4.38 -14.14
CA LEU A 224 -24.93 -4.16 -13.12
C LEU A 224 -26.10 -3.33 -13.71
N PRO A 225 -27.35 -3.63 -13.31
CA PRO A 225 -28.49 -2.78 -13.69
C PRO A 225 -28.29 -1.32 -13.27
N ALA A 226 -28.71 -0.37 -14.08
CA ALA A 226 -28.52 1.07 -13.82
C ALA A 226 -29.09 1.51 -12.46
N TRP A 227 -30.26 0.95 -12.05
CA TRP A 227 -30.85 1.24 -10.75
C TRP A 227 -29.99 0.74 -9.58
N THR A 228 -29.32 -0.41 -9.73
CA THR A 228 -28.39 -0.96 -8.72
C THR A 228 -27.17 -0.06 -8.57
N THR A 229 -26.62 0.40 -9.70
CA THR A 229 -25.49 1.34 -9.71
C THR A 229 -25.84 2.66 -9.06
N ALA A 230 -27.03 3.21 -9.36
CA ALA A 230 -27.52 4.43 -8.72
C ALA A 230 -27.74 4.24 -7.21
N LEU A 231 -28.31 3.11 -6.78
CA LEU A 231 -28.46 2.78 -5.37
C LEU A 231 -27.13 2.67 -4.66
N LEU A 232 -26.15 1.99 -5.25
CA LEU A 232 -24.79 1.86 -4.71
C LEU A 232 -24.10 3.23 -4.60
N ALA A 233 -24.27 4.11 -5.57
CA ALA A 233 -23.76 5.48 -5.51
C ALA A 233 -24.40 6.27 -4.37
N ALA A 234 -25.71 6.16 -4.19
CA ALA A 234 -26.41 6.79 -3.07
C ALA A 234 -25.94 6.22 -1.72
N LEU A 235 -25.76 4.89 -1.62
CA LEU A 235 -25.22 4.24 -0.41
C LEU A 235 -23.77 4.64 -0.13
N ALA A 236 -22.94 4.80 -1.15
CA ALA A 236 -21.58 5.28 -1.00
C ALA A 236 -21.55 6.71 -0.43
N LEU A 237 -22.35 7.62 -0.98
CA LEU A 237 -22.43 9.00 -0.50
C LEU A 237 -23.03 9.10 0.91
N ALA A 238 -24.14 8.41 1.17
CA ALA A 238 -24.77 8.37 2.49
C ALA A 238 -23.87 7.72 3.53
N GLY A 239 -23.20 6.63 3.18
CA GLY A 239 -22.24 5.93 4.04
C GLY A 239 -21.02 6.78 4.36
N LEU A 240 -20.48 7.52 3.39
CA LEU A 240 -19.40 8.47 3.59
C LEU A 240 -19.82 9.60 4.55
N ALA A 241 -21.03 10.17 4.34
CA ALA A 241 -21.55 11.22 5.22
C ALA A 241 -21.76 10.70 6.65
N ALA A 242 -22.33 9.48 6.80
CA ALA A 242 -22.50 8.81 8.08
C ALA A 242 -21.16 8.50 8.76
N PHE A 243 -20.16 8.04 8.00
CA PHE A 243 -18.80 7.80 8.49
C PHE A 243 -18.16 9.08 9.01
N ILE A 244 -18.16 10.17 8.22
CA ILE A 244 -17.61 11.46 8.63
C ILE A 244 -18.31 11.98 9.88
N ARG A 245 -19.64 11.93 9.92
CA ARG A 245 -20.42 12.34 11.11
C ARG A 245 -20.02 11.54 12.33
N ARG A 246 -19.84 10.22 12.20
CA ARG A 246 -19.44 9.35 13.29
C ARG A 246 -18.04 9.66 13.78
N GLU A 247 -17.06 9.83 12.88
CA GLU A 247 -15.67 10.14 13.23
C GLU A 247 -15.55 11.47 14.01
N VAL A 248 -16.45 12.43 13.73
CA VAL A 248 -16.51 13.73 14.45
C VAL A 248 -17.17 13.60 15.82
N THR A 249 -18.16 12.70 15.98
CA THR A 249 -18.99 12.62 17.20
C THR A 249 -18.54 11.55 18.18
N THR A 250 -17.75 10.56 17.75
CA THR A 250 -17.33 9.43 18.57
C THR A 250 -16.13 9.79 19.46
N ARG A 251 -16.15 9.31 20.72
CA ARG A 251 -15.03 9.53 21.69
C ARG A 251 -13.75 8.78 21.31
N HIS A 252 -13.86 7.68 20.58
CA HIS A 252 -12.75 6.83 20.16
C HIS A 252 -12.82 6.60 18.65
N PRO A 253 -12.58 7.66 17.81
CA PRO A 253 -12.68 7.54 16.37
C PRO A 253 -11.58 6.64 15.80
N LEU A 254 -11.85 6.01 14.64
CA LEU A 254 -10.86 5.25 13.88
C LEU A 254 -9.78 6.18 13.32
N ILE A 255 -10.24 7.29 12.77
CA ILE A 255 -9.39 8.35 12.21
C ILE A 255 -9.63 9.60 13.05
N PRO A 256 -8.71 9.99 13.93
CA PRO A 256 -8.90 11.19 14.75
C PRO A 256 -8.95 12.42 13.86
N VAL A 257 -10.16 12.91 13.57
CA VAL A 257 -10.40 14.05 12.65
C VAL A 257 -9.67 15.31 13.11
N TRP A 258 -9.51 15.49 14.44
CA TRP A 258 -8.71 16.59 14.98
C TRP A 258 -7.24 16.54 14.52
N LEU A 259 -6.70 15.34 14.34
CA LEU A 259 -5.33 15.14 13.84
C LEU A 259 -5.23 15.49 12.35
N LEU A 260 -6.28 15.23 11.56
CA LEU A 260 -6.35 15.62 10.16
C LEU A 260 -6.50 17.12 9.93
N ARG A 261 -6.86 17.89 10.96
CA ARG A 261 -6.81 19.37 10.90
C ARG A 261 -5.38 19.90 10.78
N SER A 262 -4.38 19.11 11.16
CA SER A 262 -2.98 19.39 10.86
C SER A 262 -2.73 19.29 9.37
N ALA A 263 -2.55 20.43 8.71
CA ALA A 263 -2.32 20.48 7.26
C ALA A 263 -1.11 19.65 6.79
N PRO A 264 0.03 19.58 7.53
CA PRO A 264 1.15 18.71 7.15
C PRO A 264 0.77 17.23 7.14
N LEU A 265 0.02 16.77 8.14
CA LEU A 265 -0.41 15.37 8.22
C LEU A 265 -1.42 15.03 7.11
N ALA A 266 -2.47 15.83 6.95
CA ALA A 266 -3.49 15.59 5.93
C ALA A 266 -2.88 15.56 4.53
N ARG A 267 -1.99 16.51 4.20
CA ARG A 267 -1.24 16.54 2.94
C ARG A 267 -0.34 15.31 2.80
N GLY A 268 0.39 14.94 3.85
CA GLY A 268 1.25 13.76 3.83
C GLY A 268 0.47 12.47 3.55
N LEU A 269 -0.70 12.28 4.20
CA LEU A 269 -1.56 11.13 3.96
C LEU A 269 -2.14 11.12 2.53
N ALA A 270 -2.59 12.27 2.02
CA ALA A 270 -3.02 12.40 0.63
C ALA A 270 -1.86 12.10 -0.35
N GLY A 271 -0.66 12.60 -0.05
CA GLY A 271 0.56 12.30 -0.81
C GLY A 271 0.88 10.79 -0.81
N ALA A 272 0.74 10.12 0.34
CA ALA A 272 0.92 8.67 0.42
C ALA A 272 -0.11 7.92 -0.44
N ALA A 273 -1.38 8.32 -0.41
CA ALA A 273 -2.43 7.73 -1.25
C ALA A 273 -2.13 7.93 -2.74
N CYS A 274 -1.79 9.15 -3.17
CA CYS A 274 -1.42 9.43 -4.56
C CYS A 274 -0.18 8.65 -5.00
N GLY A 275 0.86 8.57 -4.17
CA GLY A 275 2.08 7.81 -4.47
C GLY A 275 1.79 6.32 -4.68
N TYR A 276 0.95 5.71 -3.85
CA TYR A 276 0.57 4.30 -3.99
C TYR A 276 -0.40 4.04 -5.13
N LEU A 277 -1.26 5.00 -5.48
CA LEU A 277 -2.06 4.94 -6.71
C LEU A 277 -1.15 4.85 -7.95
N VAL A 278 -0.15 5.73 -8.03
CA VAL A 278 0.81 5.73 -9.16
C VAL A 278 1.71 4.50 -9.13
N LEU A 279 2.03 3.95 -7.96
CA LEU A 279 2.86 2.75 -7.83
C LEU A 279 2.12 1.48 -8.31
N PHE A 280 0.84 1.34 -7.99
CA PHE A 280 0.06 0.14 -8.29
C PHE A 280 -0.75 0.24 -9.59
N GLY A 281 -1.10 1.44 -10.05
CA GLY A 281 -1.84 1.64 -11.30
C GLY A 281 -1.21 0.97 -12.51
N PRO A 282 0.08 1.19 -12.80
CA PRO A 282 0.77 0.55 -13.93
C PRO A 282 0.81 -0.98 -13.85
N LEU A 283 0.80 -1.57 -12.65
CA LEU A 283 0.79 -3.03 -12.47
C LEU A 283 -0.50 -3.67 -12.99
N VAL A 284 -1.59 -2.93 -13.04
CA VAL A 284 -2.87 -3.36 -13.64
C VAL A 284 -2.94 -2.93 -15.11
N LEU A 285 -2.50 -1.70 -15.41
CA LEU A 285 -2.63 -1.10 -16.73
C LEU A 285 -1.79 -1.83 -17.79
N ILE A 286 -0.50 -2.03 -17.51
CA ILE A 286 0.46 -2.49 -18.52
C ILE A 286 0.21 -3.93 -18.98
N PRO A 287 -0.15 -4.91 -18.10
CA PRO A 287 -0.52 -6.25 -18.57
C PRO A 287 -1.69 -6.25 -19.55
N GLN A 288 -2.65 -5.38 -19.37
CA GLN A 288 -3.82 -5.25 -20.25
C GLN A 288 -3.48 -4.61 -21.59
N LEU A 289 -2.48 -3.70 -21.63
CA LEU A 289 -2.07 -3.00 -22.83
C LEU A 289 -1.06 -3.79 -23.70
N LEU A 290 -0.05 -4.40 -23.06
CA LEU A 290 1.09 -5.02 -23.74
C LEU A 290 1.16 -6.55 -23.57
N GLY A 291 0.31 -7.14 -22.73
CA GLY A 291 0.40 -8.58 -22.46
C GLY A 291 0.24 -9.45 -23.69
N HIS A 292 -0.62 -9.06 -24.63
CA HIS A 292 -0.82 -9.76 -25.90
C HIS A 292 0.40 -9.64 -26.83
N ASP A 293 0.97 -8.43 -26.97
CA ASP A 293 2.11 -8.17 -27.87
C ASP A 293 3.39 -8.86 -27.38
N LEU A 294 3.53 -9.01 -26.06
CA LEU A 294 4.67 -9.70 -25.45
C LEU A 294 4.56 -11.23 -25.55
N GLY A 295 3.37 -11.77 -25.79
CA GLY A 295 3.09 -13.19 -25.99
C GLY A 295 3.43 -14.09 -24.79
N SER A 296 3.78 -13.50 -23.62
CA SER A 296 4.15 -14.25 -22.42
C SER A 296 3.96 -13.39 -21.16
N GLU A 297 3.27 -13.94 -20.17
CA GLU A 297 3.12 -13.34 -18.85
C GLU A 297 4.48 -13.14 -18.14
N ALA A 298 5.45 -14.02 -18.39
CA ALA A 298 6.81 -13.88 -17.86
C ALA A 298 7.51 -12.62 -18.38
N ARG A 299 7.41 -12.32 -19.68
CA ARG A 299 7.97 -11.10 -20.28
C ARG A 299 7.26 -9.86 -19.75
N THR A 300 5.95 -9.91 -19.61
CA THR A 300 5.15 -8.82 -19.03
C THR A 300 5.55 -8.57 -17.56
N GLY A 301 5.73 -9.63 -16.78
CA GLY A 301 6.20 -9.53 -15.40
C GLY A 301 7.60 -8.94 -15.27
N LEU A 302 8.52 -9.35 -16.14
CA LEU A 302 9.88 -8.80 -16.19
C LEU A 302 9.88 -7.30 -16.52
N LEU A 303 9.08 -6.89 -17.52
CA LEU A 303 8.91 -5.49 -17.89
C LEU A 303 8.38 -4.66 -16.71
N LEU A 304 7.35 -5.16 -16.03
CA LEU A 304 6.76 -4.48 -14.87
C LEU A 304 7.71 -4.34 -13.70
N SER A 305 8.70 -5.22 -13.56
CA SER A 305 9.70 -5.14 -12.49
C SER A 305 10.55 -3.87 -12.54
N ALA A 306 10.60 -3.18 -13.68
CA ALA A 306 11.32 -1.90 -13.83
C ALA A 306 10.81 -0.84 -12.83
N LEU A 307 9.48 -0.79 -12.57
CA LEU A 307 8.90 0.16 -11.63
C LEU A 307 9.33 -0.10 -10.17
N PRO A 308 9.09 -1.28 -9.58
CA PRO A 308 9.47 -1.54 -8.21
C PRO A 308 11.00 -1.68 -8.01
N LEU A 309 11.76 -2.05 -9.03
CA LEU A 309 13.23 -1.99 -8.99
C LEU A 309 13.71 -0.54 -8.89
N GLY A 310 13.20 0.36 -9.75
CA GLY A 310 13.50 1.78 -9.65
C GLY A 310 13.11 2.35 -8.27
N PHE A 311 11.93 1.98 -7.76
CA PHE A 311 11.48 2.35 -6.42
C PHE A 311 12.44 1.88 -5.32
N GLY A 312 12.81 0.61 -5.34
CA GLY A 312 13.72 0.01 -4.36
C GLY A 312 15.13 0.64 -4.40
N LEU A 313 15.68 0.83 -5.58
CA LEU A 313 16.99 1.46 -5.77
C LEU A 313 17.02 2.88 -5.21
N ALA A 314 16.02 3.70 -5.53
CA ALA A 314 15.94 5.06 -5.03
C ALA A 314 15.65 5.13 -3.52
N ALA A 315 14.84 4.23 -2.99
CA ALA A 315 14.54 4.17 -1.56
C ALA A 315 15.76 3.74 -0.72
N LEU A 316 16.62 2.84 -1.25
CA LEU A 316 17.80 2.34 -0.55
C LEU A 316 19.02 3.26 -0.73
N PHE A 317 19.23 3.77 -1.93
CA PHE A 317 20.46 4.49 -2.29
C PHE A 317 20.25 6.01 -2.45
N GLY A 318 19.01 6.49 -2.40
CA GLY A 318 18.72 7.92 -2.57
C GLY A 318 19.46 8.84 -1.60
N ASP A 319 19.67 8.38 -0.36
CA ASP A 319 20.45 9.12 0.65
C ASP A 319 21.96 9.18 0.35
N VAL A 320 22.46 8.24 -0.44
CA VAL A 320 23.88 8.17 -0.84
C VAL A 320 24.14 9.02 -2.08
N VAL A 321 23.20 8.99 -3.03
CA VAL A 321 23.35 9.63 -4.36
C VAL A 321 23.00 11.12 -4.30
N LEU A 322 21.97 11.49 -3.53
CA LEU A 322 21.55 12.89 -3.43
C LEU A 322 22.44 13.69 -2.48
N PRO A 323 22.61 14.99 -2.72
CA PRO A 323 23.40 15.86 -1.85
C PRO A 323 22.95 15.75 -0.39
N ARG A 324 23.90 15.60 0.54
CA ARG A 324 23.63 15.50 1.98
C ARG A 324 22.94 16.75 2.54
N ALA A 325 23.09 17.90 1.88
CA ALA A 325 22.44 19.15 2.24
C ALA A 325 20.92 19.18 1.93
N TRP A 326 20.41 18.22 1.15
CA TRP A 326 19.00 18.19 0.81
C TRP A 326 18.16 17.72 2.00
N THR A 327 17.12 18.50 2.29
CA THR A 327 16.10 18.14 3.29
C THR A 327 15.17 17.06 2.76
N ASP A 328 14.49 16.35 3.66
CA ASP A 328 13.47 15.33 3.29
C ASP A 328 12.39 15.95 2.36
N SER A 329 11.97 17.20 2.61
CA SER A 329 11.02 17.91 1.77
C SER A 329 11.55 18.19 0.34
N GLN A 330 12.85 18.48 0.18
CA GLN A 330 13.46 18.69 -1.14
C GLN A 330 13.57 17.39 -1.91
N ARG A 331 13.96 16.30 -1.26
CA ARG A 331 14.04 14.94 -1.84
C ARG A 331 12.66 14.46 -2.27
N GLY A 332 11.66 14.61 -1.40
CA GLY A 332 10.27 14.27 -1.69
C GLY A 332 9.72 15.05 -2.89
N PHE A 333 10.00 16.35 -2.96
CA PHE A 333 9.57 17.17 -4.10
C PHE A 333 10.27 16.75 -5.41
N ALA A 334 11.59 16.52 -5.39
CA ALA A 334 12.31 16.07 -6.58
C ALA A 334 11.78 14.73 -7.10
N GLY A 335 11.51 13.78 -6.19
CA GLY A 335 10.92 12.50 -6.55
C GLY A 335 9.51 12.64 -7.13
N ALA A 336 8.64 13.42 -6.49
CA ALA A 336 7.28 13.64 -6.97
C ALA A 336 7.26 14.40 -8.32
N ALA A 337 8.14 15.39 -8.50
CA ALA A 337 8.27 16.13 -9.75
C ALA A 337 8.75 15.24 -10.90
N LEU A 338 9.73 14.36 -10.64
CA LEU A 338 10.18 13.36 -11.63
C LEU A 338 9.02 12.44 -12.02
N THR A 339 8.30 11.89 -11.04
CA THR A 339 7.14 11.02 -11.30
C THR A 339 6.07 11.75 -12.12
N CYS A 340 5.77 13.01 -11.77
CA CYS A 340 4.80 13.84 -12.48
C CYS A 340 5.23 14.09 -13.94
N ALA A 341 6.50 14.44 -14.16
CA ALA A 341 7.03 14.65 -15.51
C ALA A 341 6.94 13.37 -16.37
N VAL A 342 7.31 12.22 -15.81
CA VAL A 342 7.26 10.93 -16.50
C VAL A 342 5.82 10.54 -16.82
N MET A 343 4.90 10.59 -15.85
CA MET A 343 3.50 10.23 -16.07
C MET A 343 2.82 11.23 -17.03
N GLY A 344 3.16 12.52 -16.97
CA GLY A 344 2.68 13.53 -17.91
C GLY A 344 3.17 13.26 -19.34
N ALA A 345 4.45 12.91 -19.51
CA ALA A 345 5.00 12.53 -20.82
C ALA A 345 4.33 11.27 -21.39
N SER A 346 4.00 10.29 -20.52
CA SER A 346 3.36 9.03 -20.92
C SER A 346 1.99 9.23 -21.58
N VAL A 347 1.30 10.35 -21.32
CA VAL A 347 0.01 10.69 -21.98
C VAL A 347 0.17 10.88 -23.48
N PHE A 348 1.36 11.34 -23.93
CA PHE A 348 1.63 11.70 -25.33
C PHE A 348 2.52 10.70 -26.05
N MET A 349 3.17 9.78 -25.33
CA MET A 349 4.09 8.81 -25.90
C MET A 349 3.36 7.54 -26.37
N PRO A 350 3.88 6.85 -27.40
CA PRO A 350 3.34 5.57 -27.81
C PRO A 350 3.58 4.51 -26.72
N VAL A 351 2.62 3.60 -26.57
CA VAL A 351 2.71 2.48 -25.62
C VAL A 351 3.45 1.33 -26.28
N THR A 352 4.76 1.29 -26.11
CA THR A 352 5.64 0.24 -26.61
C THR A 352 6.59 -0.21 -25.50
N VAL A 353 7.19 -1.39 -25.63
CA VAL A 353 8.19 -1.88 -24.65
C VAL A 353 9.33 -0.88 -24.47
N GLN A 354 9.79 -0.29 -25.57
CA GLN A 354 10.90 0.66 -25.57
C GLN A 354 10.61 1.95 -24.81
N THR A 355 9.34 2.40 -24.80
CA THR A 355 8.92 3.62 -24.08
C THR A 355 8.50 3.32 -22.66
N VAL A 356 7.78 2.21 -22.43
CA VAL A 356 7.19 1.87 -21.12
C VAL A 356 8.25 1.46 -20.08
N VAL A 357 9.29 0.71 -20.48
CA VAL A 357 10.33 0.27 -19.52
C VAL A 357 11.07 1.45 -18.88
N PRO A 358 11.63 2.42 -19.64
CA PRO A 358 12.28 3.57 -19.01
C PRO A 358 11.30 4.46 -18.25
N GLN A 359 10.04 4.60 -18.71
CA GLN A 359 9.01 5.34 -17.98
C GLN A 359 8.73 4.71 -16.61
N LEU A 360 8.55 3.39 -16.54
CA LEU A 360 8.33 2.66 -15.31
C LEU A 360 9.54 2.77 -14.37
N ALA A 361 10.76 2.62 -14.89
CA ALA A 361 11.98 2.75 -14.09
C ALA A 361 12.13 4.15 -13.50
N LEU A 362 11.94 5.20 -14.31
CA LEU A 362 12.02 6.60 -13.86
C LEU A 362 10.89 6.96 -12.89
N ALA A 363 9.66 6.50 -13.14
CA ALA A 363 8.56 6.69 -12.21
C ALA A 363 8.83 5.99 -10.87
N GLY A 364 9.39 4.76 -10.92
CA GLY A 364 9.85 4.04 -9.74
C GLY A 364 10.91 4.81 -8.97
N LEU A 365 11.95 5.31 -9.63
CA LEU A 365 12.97 6.16 -9.02
C LEU A 365 12.36 7.39 -8.33
N GLY A 366 11.45 8.08 -9.00
CA GLY A 366 10.76 9.23 -8.43
C GLY A 366 9.93 8.88 -7.19
N LEU A 367 9.14 7.81 -7.25
CA LEU A 367 8.36 7.33 -6.11
C LEU A 367 9.23 6.82 -4.95
N GLY A 368 10.37 6.17 -5.25
CA GLY A 368 11.33 5.70 -4.26
C GLY A 368 12.01 6.82 -3.49
N LEU A 369 12.13 8.02 -4.07
CA LEU A 369 12.55 9.23 -3.37
C LEU A 369 11.39 9.88 -2.61
N PHE A 370 10.20 9.94 -3.22
CA PHE A 370 9.04 10.64 -2.67
C PHE A 370 8.47 9.94 -1.43
N VAL A 371 8.17 8.63 -1.51
CA VAL A 371 7.40 7.91 -0.48
C VAL A 371 8.12 7.88 0.88
N PRO A 372 9.42 7.54 0.98
CA PRO A 372 10.13 7.58 2.26
C PRO A 372 10.24 9.00 2.84
N ALA A 373 10.49 10.00 1.99
CA ALA A 373 10.57 11.39 2.41
C ALA A 373 9.22 11.89 2.95
N ASN A 374 8.12 11.58 2.26
CA ASN A 374 6.76 11.91 2.68
C ASN A 374 6.40 11.22 4.02
N ASN A 375 6.75 9.94 4.20
CA ASN A 375 6.54 9.23 5.45
C ASN A 375 7.32 9.88 6.61
N THR A 376 8.55 10.34 6.36
CA THR A 376 9.36 11.05 7.38
C THR A 376 8.68 12.35 7.80
N VAL A 377 8.14 13.11 6.85
CA VAL A 377 7.38 14.35 7.14
C VAL A 377 6.14 14.05 7.99
N ILE A 378 5.39 12.99 7.66
CA ILE A 378 4.23 12.55 8.46
C ILE A 378 4.67 12.22 9.90
N MET A 379 5.70 11.39 10.06
CA MET A 379 6.16 10.96 11.39
C MET A 379 6.68 12.11 12.25
N ARG A 380 7.23 13.16 11.65
CA ARG A 380 7.68 14.37 12.36
C ARG A 380 6.56 15.36 12.66
N SER A 381 5.38 15.20 12.08
CA SER A 381 4.27 16.16 12.25
C SER A 381 3.56 16.08 13.60
N THR A 382 3.87 15.06 14.42
CA THR A 382 3.19 14.80 15.71
C THR A 382 4.20 14.31 16.76
N ALA A 383 3.89 14.47 18.04
CA ALA A 383 4.74 14.03 19.16
C ALA A 383 4.94 12.51 19.17
N ASP A 384 6.08 12.07 19.72
CA ASP A 384 6.53 10.65 19.75
C ASP A 384 5.51 9.63 20.31
N SER A 385 4.59 10.07 21.16
CA SER A 385 3.54 9.21 21.73
C SER A 385 2.51 8.67 20.74
N SER A 386 2.45 9.24 19.52
CA SER A 386 1.44 8.91 18.50
C SER A 386 2.01 8.11 17.31
N ALA A 387 3.24 7.63 17.38
CA ALA A 387 3.92 6.98 16.24
C ALA A 387 3.18 5.73 15.72
N SER A 388 2.58 4.92 16.61
CA SER A 388 1.79 3.74 16.21
C SER A 388 0.53 4.13 15.45
N LEU A 389 -0.18 5.17 15.92
CA LEU A 389 -1.37 5.71 15.25
C LEU A 389 -1.02 6.27 13.86
N LEU A 390 0.05 7.05 13.76
CA LEU A 390 0.52 7.60 12.48
C LEU A 390 0.90 6.49 11.50
N GLY A 391 1.59 5.43 11.96
CA GLY A 391 1.89 4.25 11.15
C GLY A 391 0.64 3.57 10.61
N GLY A 392 -0.41 3.46 11.44
CA GLY A 392 -1.72 2.95 11.02
C GLY A 392 -2.37 3.83 9.95
N LEU A 393 -2.41 5.16 10.16
CA LEU A 393 -2.98 6.12 9.20
C LEU A 393 -2.23 6.10 7.86
N VAL A 394 -0.90 6.03 7.88
CA VAL A 394 -0.08 5.88 6.65
C VAL A 394 -0.44 4.58 5.94
N SER A 395 -0.55 3.47 6.67
CA SER A 395 -0.92 2.17 6.08
C SER A 395 -2.32 2.19 5.47
N MET A 396 -3.30 2.86 6.12
CA MET A 396 -4.63 3.07 5.56
C MET A 396 -4.58 3.92 4.28
N ALA A 397 -3.87 5.04 4.30
CA ALA A 397 -3.71 5.92 3.12
C ALA A 397 -3.07 5.18 1.93
N ARG A 398 -2.05 4.36 2.20
CA ARG A 398 -1.40 3.49 1.21
C ARG A 398 -2.39 2.48 0.63
N GLY A 399 -3.17 1.80 1.49
CA GLY A 399 -4.21 0.86 1.06
C GLY A 399 -5.27 1.53 0.20
N ILE A 400 -5.77 2.70 0.59
CA ILE A 400 -6.73 3.50 -0.20
C ILE A 400 -6.12 3.87 -1.56
N GLY A 401 -4.87 4.35 -1.60
CA GLY A 401 -4.18 4.67 -2.84
C GLY A 401 -4.04 3.47 -3.77
N THR A 402 -3.63 2.31 -3.24
CA THR A 402 -3.53 1.06 -4.00
C THR A 402 -4.89 0.63 -4.56
N THR A 403 -5.94 0.66 -3.73
CA THR A 403 -7.30 0.29 -4.13
C THR A 403 -7.83 1.20 -5.25
N LEU A 404 -7.66 2.52 -5.09
CA LEU A 404 -8.03 3.50 -6.12
C LEU A 404 -7.21 3.29 -7.40
N GLY A 405 -5.91 3.00 -7.28
CA GLY A 405 -5.04 2.70 -8.43
C GLY A 405 -5.58 1.54 -9.26
N ILE A 406 -5.93 0.43 -8.61
CA ILE A 406 -6.49 -0.75 -9.27
C ILE A 406 -7.83 -0.41 -9.95
N SER A 407 -8.77 0.20 -9.21
CA SER A 407 -10.12 0.47 -9.70
C SER A 407 -10.17 1.53 -10.80
N LEU A 408 -9.39 2.62 -10.65
CA LEU A 408 -9.35 3.69 -11.65
C LEU A 408 -8.67 3.25 -12.94
N MET A 409 -7.68 2.35 -12.88
CA MET A 409 -7.07 1.80 -14.09
C MET A 409 -8.04 0.91 -14.86
N ALA A 410 -8.83 0.06 -14.17
CA ALA A 410 -9.87 -0.73 -14.82
C ALA A 410 -10.94 0.16 -15.48
N LEU A 411 -11.37 1.22 -14.79
CA LEU A 411 -12.30 2.20 -15.34
C LEU A 411 -11.71 2.92 -16.57
N ALA A 412 -10.48 3.37 -16.48
CA ALA A 412 -9.83 4.09 -17.56
C ALA A 412 -9.60 3.22 -18.80
N LEU A 413 -9.29 1.93 -18.64
CA LEU A 413 -9.22 0.96 -19.72
C LEU A 413 -10.57 0.79 -20.41
N HIS A 414 -11.64 0.67 -19.62
CA HIS A 414 -13.00 0.55 -20.17
C HIS A 414 -13.42 1.80 -20.95
N LEU A 415 -13.21 3.00 -20.39
CA LEU A 415 -13.49 4.27 -21.05
C LEU A 415 -12.63 4.51 -22.31
N GLY A 416 -11.42 3.97 -22.33
CA GLY A 416 -10.54 3.99 -23.50
C GLY A 416 -10.97 3.03 -24.61
N GLY A 417 -11.96 2.18 -24.37
CA GLY A 417 -12.43 1.17 -25.33
C GLY A 417 -11.40 0.06 -25.57
N VAL A 418 -10.56 -0.23 -24.58
CA VAL A 418 -9.59 -1.33 -24.63
C VAL A 418 -10.35 -2.64 -24.51
N SER A 419 -10.58 -3.30 -25.65
CA SER A 419 -11.18 -4.64 -25.70
C SER A 419 -10.12 -5.65 -26.09
N HIS A 420 -9.91 -6.68 -25.24
CA HIS A 420 -9.15 -7.91 -25.54
C HIS A 420 -7.81 -7.71 -26.29
N GLY A 421 -6.88 -6.91 -25.74
CA GLY A 421 -5.47 -6.99 -26.13
C GLY A 421 -5.00 -6.10 -27.30
N TYR A 422 -5.85 -5.27 -27.87
CA TYR A 422 -5.47 -4.28 -28.87
C TYR A 422 -5.75 -2.86 -28.35
N ALA A 423 -4.74 -2.21 -27.78
CA ALA A 423 -4.87 -0.82 -27.36
C ALA A 423 -3.83 0.04 -28.10
N GLY A 424 -4.30 0.88 -28.99
CA GLY A 424 -3.48 1.99 -29.50
C GLY A 424 -3.15 2.99 -28.39
N SER A 425 -2.11 3.80 -28.58
CA SER A 425 -1.70 4.84 -27.62
C SER A 425 -2.83 5.79 -27.23
N THR A 426 -3.79 6.01 -28.12
CA THR A 426 -4.97 6.88 -27.87
C THR A 426 -5.92 6.28 -26.82
N GLN A 427 -6.09 4.97 -26.81
CA GLN A 427 -6.98 4.25 -25.91
C GLN A 427 -6.42 4.15 -24.48
N ALA A 428 -5.09 4.21 -24.34
CA ALA A 428 -4.42 4.23 -23.03
C ALA A 428 -4.38 5.62 -22.36
N ARG A 429 -4.65 6.70 -23.11
CA ARG A 429 -4.57 8.09 -22.61
C ARG A 429 -5.38 8.35 -21.33
N PRO A 430 -6.65 7.91 -21.17
CA PRO A 430 -7.40 8.15 -19.95
C PRO A 430 -6.67 7.62 -18.71
N ALA A 431 -6.05 6.45 -18.81
CA ALA A 431 -5.32 5.84 -17.70
C ALA A 431 -4.06 6.65 -17.33
N PHE A 432 -3.27 7.07 -18.33
CA PHE A 432 -2.10 7.90 -18.08
C PHE A 432 -2.46 9.29 -17.57
N ILE A 433 -3.60 9.87 -17.97
CA ILE A 433 -4.10 11.13 -17.40
C ILE A 433 -4.39 10.96 -15.90
N VAL A 434 -5.06 9.89 -15.49
CA VAL A 434 -5.31 9.61 -14.07
C VAL A 434 -4.00 9.51 -13.28
N LEU A 435 -3.02 8.78 -13.81
CA LEU A 435 -1.69 8.65 -13.18
C LEU A 435 -0.96 9.99 -13.12
N ALA A 436 -1.03 10.78 -14.18
CA ALA A 436 -0.40 12.11 -14.25
C ALA A 436 -1.05 13.10 -13.25
N VAL A 437 -2.38 13.10 -13.13
CA VAL A 437 -3.11 13.92 -12.14
C VAL A 437 -2.74 13.53 -10.73
N ALA A 438 -2.68 12.23 -10.41
CA ALA A 438 -2.27 11.75 -9.09
C ALA A 438 -0.81 12.14 -8.79
N ALA A 439 0.10 12.00 -9.75
CA ALA A 439 1.50 12.40 -9.62
C ALA A 439 1.65 13.93 -9.46
N ALA A 440 0.89 14.72 -10.21
CA ALA A 440 0.85 16.17 -10.09
C ALA A 440 0.34 16.62 -8.71
N THR A 441 -0.69 15.95 -8.19
CA THR A 441 -1.21 16.18 -6.84
C THR A 441 -0.14 15.89 -5.79
N ALA A 442 0.59 14.76 -5.91
CA ALA A 442 1.70 14.43 -5.01
C ALA A 442 2.81 15.49 -5.08
N ALA A 443 3.15 15.98 -6.28
CA ALA A 443 4.15 17.02 -6.48
C ALA A 443 3.72 18.37 -5.88
N ALA A 444 2.46 18.76 -6.05
CA ALA A 444 1.90 19.97 -5.44
C ALA A 444 1.91 19.91 -3.90
N ILE A 445 1.57 18.74 -3.33
CA ILE A 445 1.64 18.50 -1.88
C ILE A 445 3.08 18.63 -1.38
N ALA A 446 4.04 18.02 -2.07
CA ALA A 446 5.45 18.08 -1.70
C ALA A 446 6.01 19.51 -1.82
N LEU A 447 5.57 20.29 -2.82
CA LEU A 447 5.93 21.70 -2.98
C LEU A 447 5.40 22.56 -1.84
N ALA A 448 4.13 22.39 -1.46
CA ALA A 448 3.52 23.11 -0.35
C ALA A 448 4.22 22.84 0.99
N GLY A 449 4.76 21.64 1.20
CA GLY A 449 5.59 21.31 2.36
C GLY A 449 6.94 22.05 2.39
N ARG A 450 7.52 22.40 1.23
CA ARG A 450 8.78 23.16 1.13
C ARG A 450 8.61 24.64 1.53
N THR A 451 7.51 25.24 1.13
CA THR A 451 7.25 26.66 1.41
C THR A 451 7.04 26.90 2.90
N GLN A 452 6.42 25.98 3.62
CA GLN A 452 6.26 26.07 5.08
C GLN A 452 7.57 25.90 5.85
N ALA A 453 8.48 25.05 5.38
CA ALA A 453 9.80 24.88 6.00
C ALA A 453 10.72 26.12 5.82
N ARG A 454 10.41 27.04 4.90
CA ARG A 454 11.14 28.27 4.62
C ARG A 454 10.53 29.52 5.27
N GLY A 455 9.38 29.40 5.95
CA GLY A 455 8.80 30.52 6.71
C GLY A 455 9.79 31.05 7.77
N PRO A 456 9.77 32.33 8.14
CA PRO A 456 10.74 32.91 9.05
C PRO A 456 10.76 32.10 10.34
N ALA A 457 11.97 31.60 10.67
CA ALA A 457 12.24 30.98 11.95
C ALA A 457 11.68 31.88 13.05
N GLY A 458 10.68 31.42 13.77
CA GLY A 458 10.11 32.16 14.89
C GLY A 458 11.27 32.63 15.75
N ARG A 459 11.39 33.93 15.93
CA ARG A 459 12.33 34.52 16.87
C ARG A 459 12.22 33.74 18.18
N PRO A 460 13.34 33.34 18.81
CA PRO A 460 13.29 32.84 20.17
C PRO A 460 12.50 33.87 20.97
N ARG A 461 11.48 33.46 21.70
CA ARG A 461 10.91 34.32 22.75
C ARG A 461 12.07 34.64 23.67
N GLU A 462 12.55 35.89 23.57
CA GLU A 462 13.40 36.47 24.60
C GLU A 462 12.68 36.23 25.93
N ALA A 463 13.33 35.46 26.81
CA ALA A 463 12.90 35.34 28.18
C ALA A 463 12.90 36.77 28.76
N ASP A 464 11.74 37.25 29.15
CA ASP A 464 11.55 38.50 29.87
C ASP A 464 12.34 38.43 31.18
N PRO A 465 13.37 39.27 31.39
CA PRO A 465 14.18 39.22 32.58
C PRO A 465 13.53 39.99 33.75
N SER A 466 12.23 40.33 33.69
CA SER A 466 11.53 41.10 34.73
C SER A 466 10.63 40.26 35.63
N GLY A 467 11.14 39.15 36.19
CA GLY A 467 10.56 38.44 37.34
C GLY A 467 11.33 38.84 38.61
N GLY A 468 11.28 40.12 38.98
CA GLY A 468 11.87 40.62 40.22
C GLY A 468 11.15 40.05 41.45
N PHE A 469 11.95 39.69 42.42
CA PHE A 469 11.60 39.36 43.78
C PHE A 469 10.65 40.37 44.44
N SER A 470 9.60 39.93 45.05
CA SER A 470 9.04 40.42 46.30
C SER A 470 8.16 39.37 46.95
#